data_838c64091e4135d82bfed38d32396707
#
_entry.id   838c64091e4135d82bfed38d32396707
#
_cell.length_a   1.000
_cell.length_b   1.000
_cell.length_c   1.000
_cell.angle_alpha   90.00
_cell.angle_beta   90.00
_cell.angle_gamma   90.00
#
_symmetry.space_group_name_H-M   'P 1'
#
loop_
_entity.id
_entity.type
_entity.pdbx_description
1 polymer ?
#
loop_
_entity_poly.entity_id
_entity_poly.type
_entity_poly.pdbx_seq_one_letter_code
_entity_poly.pdbx_strand_id
1 'polypeptide(L)'
;MKKLLSLLMAAMLLPLALQALDLPSNQMVLGHYTTDDLNQNGWGKAFLKDLVLPIATDLNADELAMFQGSKIVAFRVGLAEEAPVTRVFVMPLDASGKPTGEVIEWPCNVSSQGWNMIELDTPYEINLPDGYGLRIGFDYEQIGKDAKPISAVKIGTTYPTYHYRNGNWVNYGVNTFGNLSLQCIAENDNFPQYVLRATDLTCKTQVKIGDELPLSFQVYNLGAVPVAPGALTFDIAVDGAVVKTISNPEPITSARLVVRDVIDTDGLTAGEHTLTVTTTTLNGEPVEEPIVLTTTFKTFEYGFSRQMHLVEQFTSTWCTYCPQGTANIQALTQMRDDVAWVAVHENMGNVDPFRTAQTDSITNFEGIDGFPEGTFDRTVGIQGASSVYAVLTNLPASTMSTFLDYVADGPSWATVNVNSTFDAATRQAAITIDGELVPNFDEMMGEGCKLTVYLTEDGLVAPQTSGGNNYVHNNVLRQALVSIKGVDMNRTSETTYKNEFTYTIPSDWNADNMHIVAFIGRPLRAGAIRDIYVTNTNMRKLGEFDEPTVLLGDVDGNGKVNIDDVTTLINCLINGIEPANPEGADCYVDGRINIEDVTQVINIMFNAD
;
A
#
# COMPACT_ATOMS: atom_id res chain seq x y z
N MET A 1 53.30 9.82 15.57
CA MET A 1 53.11 9.17 14.27
C MET A 1 51.78 8.44 14.10
N LYS A 2 50.99 8.12 15.14
CA LYS A 2 49.66 7.48 15.02
C LYS A 2 48.45 8.43 14.84
N LYS A 3 48.62 9.73 14.99
CA LYS A 3 47.57 10.75 14.80
C LYS A 3 47.62 11.45 13.43
N LEU A 4 48.67 11.22 12.63
CA LEU A 4 48.76 11.77 11.28
C LEU A 4 48.24 10.81 10.20
N LEU A 5 48.06 9.51 10.52
CA LEU A 5 47.56 8.49 9.59
C LEU A 5 46.01 8.43 9.56
N SER A 6 45.35 8.96 10.61
CA SER A 6 43.87 9.01 10.66
C SER A 6 43.25 10.22 9.93
N LEU A 7 44.07 11.23 9.63
CA LEU A 7 43.59 12.40 8.85
C LEU A 7 43.76 12.22 7.33
N LEU A 8 44.60 11.28 6.87
CA LEU A 8 44.76 11.01 5.43
C LEU A 8 43.81 9.94 4.89
N MET A 9 43.11 9.18 5.76
CA MET A 9 42.06 8.25 5.31
C MET A 9 40.65 8.87 5.33
N ALA A 10 40.44 10.03 5.95
CA ALA A 10 39.18 10.75 5.92
C ALA A 10 39.03 11.70 4.71
N ALA A 11 40.07 11.85 3.88
CA ALA A 11 40.07 12.72 2.71
C ALA A 11 39.82 12.00 1.38
N MET A 12 39.48 10.68 1.38
CA MET A 12 39.19 9.91 0.17
C MET A 12 37.79 9.32 0.10
N LEU A 13 36.85 9.82 0.93
CA LEU A 13 35.41 9.58 0.79
C LEU A 13 34.67 10.91 0.75
N LEU A 14 35.09 11.79 -0.16
CA LEU A 14 34.16 12.76 -0.74
C LEU A 14 33.24 11.92 -1.64
N PRO A 15 31.92 11.90 -1.41
CA PRO A 15 31.02 11.44 -2.45
C PRO A 15 31.35 12.29 -3.67
N LEU A 16 31.59 11.66 -4.82
CA LEU A 16 31.48 12.32 -6.11
C LEU A 16 30.09 12.97 -6.10
N ALA A 17 30.04 14.26 -5.82
CA ALA A 17 28.85 15.03 -6.01
C ALA A 17 28.51 14.82 -7.50
N LEU A 18 27.38 14.15 -7.77
CA LEU A 18 26.81 14.09 -9.10
C LEU A 18 26.71 15.55 -9.56
N GLN A 19 27.51 15.92 -10.57
CA GLN A 19 27.35 17.21 -11.21
C GLN A 19 26.00 17.17 -11.93
N ALA A 20 25.01 17.85 -11.40
CA ALA A 20 23.81 18.18 -12.15
C ALA A 20 24.25 18.80 -13.49
N LEU A 21 23.59 18.41 -14.57
CA LEU A 21 23.89 18.93 -15.90
C LEU A 21 23.67 20.46 -15.89
N ASP A 22 24.75 21.23 -15.91
CA ASP A 22 24.69 22.70 -15.92
C ASP A 22 24.58 23.16 -17.39
N LEU A 23 23.34 23.46 -17.81
CA LEU A 23 23.05 23.93 -19.16
C LEU A 23 22.95 25.47 -19.18
N PRO A 24 23.37 26.10 -20.30
CA PRO A 24 23.04 27.49 -20.57
C PRO A 24 21.52 27.76 -20.49
N SER A 25 21.12 28.97 -20.15
CA SER A 25 19.70 29.34 -19.98
C SER A 25 18.84 29.21 -21.25
N ASN A 26 19.49 29.15 -22.42
CA ASN A 26 18.85 28.89 -23.71
C ASN A 26 18.90 27.41 -24.15
N GLN A 27 19.28 26.49 -23.23
CA GLN A 27 19.29 25.07 -23.50
C GLN A 27 18.45 24.32 -22.47
N MET A 28 17.75 23.29 -22.93
CA MET A 28 16.90 22.45 -22.11
C MET A 28 17.04 20.98 -22.47
N VAL A 29 16.85 20.10 -21.47
CA VAL A 29 16.76 18.65 -21.69
C VAL A 29 15.41 18.29 -22.31
N LEU A 30 15.43 17.50 -23.35
CA LEU A 30 14.27 16.91 -23.99
C LEU A 30 14.40 15.36 -23.95
N GLY A 31 13.48 14.67 -23.29
CA GLY A 31 13.47 13.22 -23.15
C GLY A 31 12.77 12.75 -21.88
N HIS A 32 12.55 11.46 -21.77
CA HIS A 32 11.79 10.84 -20.68
C HIS A 32 12.62 10.49 -19.43
N TYR A 33 13.94 10.57 -19.54
CA TYR A 33 14.83 10.29 -18.42
C TYR A 33 15.07 11.57 -17.62
N THR A 34 14.52 11.65 -16.41
CA THR A 34 14.44 12.89 -15.62
C THR A 34 15.43 12.94 -14.44
N THR A 35 16.36 11.99 -14.35
CA THR A 35 17.38 11.94 -13.29
C THR A 35 18.78 11.86 -13.90
N ASP A 36 19.79 12.33 -13.17
CA ASP A 36 21.20 12.13 -13.55
C ASP A 36 21.74 10.77 -13.07
N ASP A 37 21.03 10.09 -12.17
CA ASP A 37 21.40 8.77 -11.67
C ASP A 37 21.10 7.69 -12.71
N LEU A 38 22.12 6.96 -13.15
CA LEU A 38 21.96 5.85 -14.04
C LEU A 38 21.72 4.54 -13.31
N ASN A 39 20.76 3.75 -13.80
CA ASN A 39 20.58 2.39 -13.32
C ASN A 39 21.74 1.50 -13.74
N GLN A 40 22.53 1.06 -12.77
CA GLN A 40 23.69 0.17 -13.00
C GLN A 40 23.27 -1.28 -13.31
N ASN A 41 22.03 -1.67 -13.06
CA ASN A 41 21.48 -2.97 -13.44
C ASN A 41 20.90 -2.89 -14.86
N GLY A 42 21.74 -2.64 -15.85
CA GLY A 42 21.35 -2.49 -17.21
C GLY A 42 20.72 -3.75 -17.83
N TRP A 43 20.31 -3.64 -19.07
CA TRP A 43 19.82 -4.76 -19.87
C TRP A 43 20.49 -4.80 -21.25
N GLY A 44 20.45 -5.97 -21.90
CA GLY A 44 21.01 -6.21 -23.23
C GLY A 44 20.33 -7.40 -23.91
N LYS A 45 20.72 -7.68 -25.13
CA LYS A 45 20.17 -8.78 -25.95
C LYS A 45 21.10 -10.00 -25.96
N ALA A 46 21.00 -10.85 -24.96
CA ALA A 46 21.83 -12.02 -24.71
C ALA A 46 22.07 -12.96 -25.93
N PHE A 47 21.16 -12.93 -26.92
CA PHE A 47 21.26 -13.78 -28.11
C PHE A 47 21.83 -13.07 -29.35
N LEU A 48 22.16 -11.78 -29.24
CA LEU A 48 22.55 -10.92 -30.38
C LEU A 48 23.91 -10.28 -30.12
N LYS A 49 24.90 -11.08 -29.78
CA LYS A 49 26.27 -10.60 -29.55
C LYS A 49 26.91 -10.09 -30.88
N ASP A 50 27.81 -9.13 -30.75
CA ASP A 50 28.59 -8.56 -31.84
C ASP A 50 27.73 -7.99 -32.98
N LEU A 51 26.56 -7.41 -32.61
CA LEU A 51 25.64 -6.76 -33.55
C LEU A 51 25.35 -5.34 -33.10
N VAL A 52 25.23 -4.46 -34.09
CA VAL A 52 24.73 -3.09 -33.85
C VAL A 52 23.21 -3.13 -33.78
N LEU A 53 22.68 -2.60 -32.68
CA LEU A 53 21.26 -2.66 -32.37
C LEU A 53 20.69 -1.24 -32.14
N PRO A 54 19.77 -0.77 -33.02
CA PRO A 54 19.07 0.48 -32.82
C PRO A 54 18.05 0.36 -31.69
N ILE A 55 18.07 1.35 -30.80
CA ILE A 55 17.11 1.50 -29.69
C ILE A 55 16.59 2.94 -29.64
N ALA A 56 15.32 3.13 -29.27
CA ALA A 56 14.68 4.43 -29.32
C ALA A 56 13.54 4.58 -28.33
N THR A 57 13.10 5.81 -28.13
CA THR A 57 11.86 6.19 -27.47
C THR A 57 11.15 7.26 -28.29
N ASP A 58 9.81 7.38 -28.14
CA ASP A 58 8.99 8.33 -28.88
C ASP A 58 8.59 9.49 -27.98
N LEU A 59 8.76 10.70 -28.45
CA LEU A 59 8.26 11.94 -27.87
C LEU A 59 6.98 12.32 -28.63
N ASN A 60 5.88 12.52 -27.92
CA ASN A 60 4.60 12.88 -28.53
C ASN A 60 4.49 14.40 -28.78
N ALA A 61 3.42 14.81 -29.44
CA ALA A 61 3.20 16.21 -29.83
C ALA A 61 3.10 17.14 -28.60
N ASP A 62 2.47 16.71 -27.52
CA ASP A 62 2.31 17.52 -26.30
C ASP A 62 3.67 17.75 -25.61
N GLU A 63 4.53 16.72 -25.61
CA GLU A 63 5.89 16.82 -25.06
C GLU A 63 6.80 17.72 -25.90
N LEU A 64 6.54 17.80 -27.21
CA LEU A 64 7.29 18.64 -28.14
C LEU A 64 6.74 20.05 -28.28
N ALA A 65 5.56 20.35 -27.74
CA ALA A 65 4.89 21.62 -27.97
C ALA A 65 5.76 22.84 -27.58
N MET A 66 6.44 22.78 -26.42
CA MET A 66 7.32 23.85 -25.97
C MET A 66 8.67 23.92 -26.70
N PHE A 67 9.02 22.87 -27.45
CA PHE A 67 10.28 22.76 -28.19
C PHE A 67 10.15 23.07 -29.69
N GLN A 68 8.96 23.42 -30.17
CA GLN A 68 8.76 23.84 -31.56
C GLN A 68 9.62 25.05 -31.89
N GLY A 69 10.33 25.02 -33.01
CA GLY A 69 11.30 26.05 -33.41
C GLY A 69 12.65 25.97 -32.69
N SER A 70 12.83 25.02 -31.78
CA SER A 70 14.12 24.76 -31.10
C SER A 70 15.02 23.87 -31.97
N LYS A 71 16.30 23.87 -31.64
CA LYS A 71 17.31 23.03 -32.32
C LYS A 71 17.85 21.98 -31.35
N ILE A 72 17.78 20.69 -31.68
CA ILE A 72 18.55 19.67 -30.97
C ILE A 72 20.02 19.88 -31.34
N VAL A 73 20.84 20.20 -30.35
CA VAL A 73 22.27 20.48 -30.53
C VAL A 73 23.18 19.36 -30.04
N ALA A 74 22.66 18.49 -29.15
CA ALA A 74 23.38 17.34 -28.64
C ALA A 74 22.45 16.21 -28.24
N PHE A 75 23.00 14.99 -28.17
CA PHE A 75 22.41 13.85 -27.48
C PHE A 75 23.21 13.51 -26.20
N ARG A 76 22.52 12.99 -25.20
CA ARG A 76 23.12 12.46 -23.99
C ARG A 76 22.64 11.03 -23.80
N VAL A 77 23.59 10.08 -23.91
CA VAL A 77 23.31 8.63 -23.84
C VAL A 77 23.91 8.06 -22.57
N GLY A 78 23.06 7.45 -21.73
CA GLY A 78 23.47 6.79 -20.50
C GLY A 78 23.69 5.29 -20.70
N LEU A 79 24.88 4.80 -20.36
CA LEU A 79 25.26 3.40 -20.43
C LEU A 79 25.51 2.81 -19.04
N ALA A 80 24.90 1.65 -18.75
CA ALA A 80 25.12 0.91 -17.50
C ALA A 80 26.45 0.14 -17.52
N GLU A 81 26.94 -0.25 -18.68
CA GLU A 81 28.23 -0.87 -18.94
C GLU A 81 28.84 -0.27 -20.20
N GLU A 82 30.15 -0.40 -20.36
CA GLU A 82 30.84 0.03 -21.60
C GLU A 82 30.28 -0.69 -22.83
N ALA A 83 29.86 0.08 -23.82
CA ALA A 83 29.46 -0.43 -25.14
C ALA A 83 29.57 0.65 -26.18
N PRO A 84 30.07 0.34 -27.42
CA PRO A 84 30.14 1.32 -28.49
C PRO A 84 28.75 1.83 -28.85
N VAL A 85 28.60 3.16 -28.88
CA VAL A 85 27.49 3.86 -29.53
C VAL A 85 28.03 4.47 -30.82
N THR A 86 27.47 4.04 -31.93
CA THR A 86 28.02 4.35 -33.27
C THR A 86 27.21 5.41 -33.99
N ARG A 87 26.00 5.70 -33.56
CA ARG A 87 25.10 6.65 -34.18
C ARG A 87 24.03 7.11 -33.20
N VAL A 88 23.66 8.40 -33.24
CA VAL A 88 22.41 8.94 -32.70
C VAL A 88 21.53 9.38 -33.86
N PHE A 89 20.19 9.38 -33.64
CA PHE A 89 19.27 9.71 -34.73
C PHE A 89 17.94 10.29 -34.21
N VAL A 90 17.26 10.99 -35.13
CA VAL A 90 15.86 11.37 -34.97
C VAL A 90 15.04 10.85 -36.16
N MET A 91 13.74 10.66 -35.91
CA MET A 91 12.80 10.19 -36.92
C MET A 91 11.44 10.84 -36.66
N PRO A 92 10.96 11.73 -37.52
CA PRO A 92 9.62 12.32 -37.39
C PRO A 92 8.53 11.23 -37.46
N LEU A 93 7.52 11.38 -36.59
CA LEU A 93 6.36 10.49 -36.51
C LEU A 93 5.10 11.27 -36.86
N ASP A 94 4.17 10.66 -37.59
CA ASP A 94 2.84 11.22 -37.81
C ASP A 94 1.97 11.18 -36.54
N ALA A 95 0.78 11.76 -36.59
CA ALA A 95 -0.17 11.76 -35.48
C ALA A 95 -0.63 10.36 -35.03
N SER A 96 -0.33 9.30 -35.80
CA SER A 96 -0.56 7.90 -35.41
C SER A 96 0.70 7.21 -34.83
N GLY A 97 1.78 7.93 -34.68
CA GLY A 97 3.07 7.42 -34.17
C GLY A 97 3.89 6.62 -35.19
N LYS A 98 3.60 6.76 -36.50
CA LYS A 98 4.38 6.08 -37.55
C LYS A 98 5.44 7.00 -38.12
N PRO A 99 6.62 6.47 -38.45
CA PRO A 99 7.65 7.22 -39.16
C PRO A 99 7.16 7.79 -40.49
N THR A 100 7.43 9.09 -40.73
CA THR A 100 6.95 9.83 -41.94
C THR A 100 8.02 10.14 -42.95
N GLY A 101 9.29 9.91 -42.64
CA GLY A 101 10.41 10.30 -43.49
C GLY A 101 11.64 9.43 -43.30
N GLU A 102 12.76 9.91 -43.87
CA GLU A 102 14.07 9.29 -43.66
C GLU A 102 14.56 9.51 -42.24
N VAL A 103 15.36 8.59 -41.74
CA VAL A 103 16.09 8.74 -40.48
C VAL A 103 17.13 9.83 -40.64
N ILE A 104 17.12 10.83 -39.77
CA ILE A 104 18.14 11.86 -39.72
C ILE A 104 19.15 11.42 -38.65
N GLU A 105 20.41 11.26 -39.03
CA GLU A 105 21.39 10.57 -38.20
C GLU A 105 22.74 11.30 -38.15
N TRP A 106 23.43 11.09 -37.02
CA TRP A 106 24.77 11.60 -36.79
C TRP A 106 25.65 10.44 -36.31
N PRO A 107 26.70 10.09 -37.11
CA PRO A 107 27.70 9.12 -36.67
C PRO A 107 28.41 9.63 -35.41
N CYS A 108 28.68 8.75 -34.49
CA CYS A 108 29.45 9.07 -33.29
C CYS A 108 30.34 7.87 -32.89
N ASN A 109 31.20 8.08 -31.91
CA ASN A 109 32.04 7.02 -31.35
C ASN A 109 32.27 7.29 -29.86
N VAL A 110 31.32 6.87 -29.06
CA VAL A 110 31.40 6.93 -27.60
C VAL A 110 31.12 5.54 -27.01
N SER A 111 31.68 5.21 -25.87
CA SER A 111 31.52 3.86 -25.28
C SER A 111 31.58 3.81 -23.76
N SER A 112 31.80 4.93 -23.08
CA SER A 112 32.07 4.94 -21.66
C SER A 112 30.82 4.59 -20.85
N GLN A 113 30.98 3.75 -19.80
CA GLN A 113 29.97 3.61 -18.75
C GLN A 113 29.66 5.00 -18.16
N GLY A 114 28.39 5.27 -17.89
CA GLY A 114 27.94 6.58 -17.46
C GLY A 114 27.29 7.39 -18.60
N TRP A 115 27.16 8.69 -18.39
CA TRP A 115 26.62 9.59 -19.39
C TRP A 115 27.64 9.97 -20.45
N ASN A 116 27.28 9.83 -21.70
CA ASN A 116 28.06 10.22 -22.89
C ASN A 116 27.36 11.39 -23.57
N MET A 117 28.03 12.52 -23.72
CA MET A 117 27.56 13.68 -24.49
C MET A 117 28.03 13.57 -25.94
N ILE A 118 27.11 13.75 -26.86
CA ILE A 118 27.35 13.66 -28.33
C ILE A 118 26.84 14.96 -28.95
N GLU A 119 27.74 15.90 -29.21
CA GLU A 119 27.42 17.16 -29.88
C GLU A 119 27.13 16.90 -31.36
N LEU A 120 26.15 17.61 -31.93
CA LEU A 120 25.77 17.45 -33.34
C LEU A 120 26.51 18.48 -34.23
N ASP A 121 27.19 18.03 -35.25
CA ASP A 121 27.83 18.89 -36.25
C ASP A 121 26.83 19.80 -36.97
N THR A 122 25.62 19.28 -37.18
CA THR A 122 24.49 20.00 -37.77
C THR A 122 23.26 19.82 -36.85
N PRO A 123 22.82 20.85 -36.13
CA PRO A 123 21.65 20.79 -35.30
C PRO A 123 20.37 20.38 -36.05
N TYR A 124 19.50 19.61 -35.40
CA TYR A 124 18.18 19.27 -35.90
C TYR A 124 17.15 20.32 -35.46
N GLU A 125 16.47 20.98 -36.38
CA GLU A 125 15.40 21.92 -36.07
C GLU A 125 14.07 21.17 -35.86
N ILE A 126 13.49 21.33 -34.69
CA ILE A 126 12.18 20.77 -34.36
C ILE A 126 11.10 21.67 -34.97
N ASN A 127 10.68 21.33 -36.16
CA ASN A 127 9.66 22.06 -36.91
C ASN A 127 8.68 21.05 -37.53
N LEU A 128 7.84 20.50 -36.63
CA LEU A 128 6.92 19.41 -36.96
C LEU A 128 5.51 19.93 -37.12
N PRO A 129 4.67 19.35 -38.02
CA PRO A 129 3.27 19.65 -38.11
C PRO A 129 2.51 19.34 -36.79
N ASP A 130 1.39 20.00 -36.57
CA ASP A 130 0.53 19.79 -35.41
C ASP A 130 0.15 18.30 -35.25
N GLY A 131 0.26 17.81 -34.05
CA GLY A 131 -0.03 16.42 -33.71
C GLY A 131 1.10 15.42 -34.04
N TYR A 132 2.22 15.85 -34.64
CA TYR A 132 3.35 14.99 -34.96
C TYR A 132 4.26 14.80 -33.77
N GLY A 133 4.88 13.60 -33.71
CA GLY A 133 5.88 13.23 -32.70
C GLY A 133 7.29 13.12 -33.27
N LEU A 134 8.23 12.78 -32.40
CA LEU A 134 9.62 12.57 -32.77
C LEU A 134 10.14 11.30 -32.06
N ARG A 135 10.62 10.33 -32.83
CA ARG A 135 11.42 9.23 -32.28
C ARG A 135 12.85 9.67 -32.15
N ILE A 136 13.43 9.52 -30.98
CA ILE A 136 14.85 9.75 -30.70
C ILE A 136 15.51 8.41 -30.36
N GLY A 137 16.75 8.20 -30.81
CA GLY A 137 17.40 6.91 -30.62
C GLY A 137 18.89 6.92 -30.82
N PHE A 138 19.50 5.78 -30.54
CA PHE A 138 20.91 5.51 -30.80
C PHE A 138 21.13 4.06 -31.17
N ASP A 139 22.27 3.81 -31.86
CA ASP A 139 22.75 2.48 -32.18
C ASP A 139 23.86 2.11 -31.20
N TYR A 140 23.70 0.97 -30.52
CA TYR A 140 24.75 0.41 -29.67
C TYR A 140 25.21 -0.97 -30.17
N GLU A 141 26.46 -1.32 -29.87
CA GLU A 141 26.98 -2.64 -30.16
C GLU A 141 26.84 -3.54 -28.93
N GLN A 142 26.17 -4.69 -29.08
CA GLN A 142 26.05 -5.70 -28.05
C GLN A 142 27.35 -6.50 -27.96
N ILE A 143 28.25 -6.16 -27.06
CA ILE A 143 29.51 -6.84 -26.82
C ILE A 143 29.30 -8.06 -25.91
N GLY A 144 29.26 -9.25 -26.55
CA GLY A 144 29.07 -10.50 -25.82
C GLY A 144 27.62 -10.74 -25.37
N LYS A 145 27.32 -11.98 -25.04
CA LYS A 145 25.95 -12.43 -24.71
C LYS A 145 25.43 -11.97 -23.36
N ASP A 146 26.32 -11.67 -22.44
CA ASP A 146 25.98 -11.36 -21.05
C ASP A 146 26.05 -9.85 -20.73
N ALA A 147 26.52 -9.03 -21.72
CA ALA A 147 26.59 -7.58 -21.54
C ALA A 147 25.19 -6.94 -21.41
N LYS A 148 25.08 -5.96 -20.51
CA LYS A 148 23.84 -5.22 -20.22
C LYS A 148 24.07 -3.72 -20.30
N PRO A 149 24.44 -3.18 -21.48
CA PRO A 149 24.90 -1.81 -21.61
C PRO A 149 23.79 -0.77 -21.46
N ILE A 150 22.53 -1.13 -21.70
CA ILE A 150 21.45 -0.17 -21.75
C ILE A 150 20.95 0.14 -20.33
N SER A 151 21.06 1.40 -19.93
CA SER A 151 20.44 1.91 -18.72
C SER A 151 19.00 2.37 -18.99
N ALA A 152 18.09 2.01 -18.10
CA ALA A 152 16.72 2.50 -18.11
C ALA A 152 16.17 2.48 -16.67
N VAL A 153 15.23 3.37 -16.34
CA VAL A 153 14.70 3.52 -15.00
C VAL A 153 13.17 3.56 -14.99
N LYS A 154 12.57 2.94 -13.98
CA LYS A 154 11.11 2.99 -13.73
C LYS A 154 10.82 4.04 -12.67
N ILE A 155 10.87 5.30 -13.05
CA ILE A 155 10.55 6.44 -12.18
C ILE A 155 9.44 7.26 -12.85
N GLY A 156 8.38 7.53 -12.11
CA GLY A 156 7.24 8.27 -12.63
C GLY A 156 6.50 7.55 -13.76
N THR A 157 5.96 8.31 -14.70
CA THR A 157 5.35 7.77 -15.91
C THR A 157 6.40 7.06 -16.75
N THR A 158 6.11 5.83 -17.18
CA THR A 158 7.00 5.04 -18.03
C THR A 158 6.52 5.09 -19.47
N TYR A 159 7.48 5.17 -20.39
CA TYR A 159 7.26 5.31 -21.83
C TYR A 159 7.76 4.09 -22.59
N PRO A 160 7.20 3.80 -23.80
CA PRO A 160 7.62 2.64 -24.56
C PRO A 160 9.06 2.76 -25.04
N THR A 161 9.79 1.65 -24.98
CA THR A 161 11.10 1.50 -25.61
C THR A 161 10.95 0.69 -26.90
N TYR A 162 11.57 1.14 -27.96
CA TYR A 162 11.53 0.51 -29.28
C TYR A 162 12.89 -0.07 -29.66
N HIS A 163 12.89 -1.25 -30.24
CA HIS A 163 14.03 -1.86 -30.86
C HIS A 163 13.78 -2.11 -32.36
N TYR A 164 14.76 -1.81 -33.21
CA TYR A 164 14.69 -2.17 -34.61
C TYR A 164 15.12 -3.62 -34.80
N ARG A 165 14.25 -4.44 -35.38
CA ARG A 165 14.51 -5.86 -35.60
C ARG A 165 13.82 -6.33 -36.89
N ASN A 166 14.57 -7.05 -37.75
CA ASN A 166 14.03 -7.65 -38.98
C ASN A 166 13.29 -6.65 -39.89
N GLY A 167 13.81 -5.44 -40.02
CA GLY A 167 13.20 -4.40 -40.85
C GLY A 167 12.07 -3.60 -40.20
N ASN A 168 11.76 -3.85 -38.93
CA ASN A 168 10.65 -3.19 -38.22
C ASN A 168 11.04 -2.71 -36.84
N TRP A 169 10.44 -1.61 -36.40
CA TRP A 169 10.45 -1.17 -35.00
C TRP A 169 9.47 -1.98 -34.15
N VAL A 170 9.98 -2.66 -33.12
CA VAL A 170 9.21 -3.47 -32.18
C VAL A 170 9.04 -2.70 -30.89
N ASN A 171 7.80 -2.45 -30.49
CA ASN A 171 7.45 -1.84 -29.21
C ASN A 171 7.51 -2.89 -28.09
N TYR A 172 8.30 -2.64 -27.05
CA TYR A 172 8.41 -3.50 -25.86
C TYR A 172 7.46 -3.13 -24.72
N GLY A 173 6.57 -2.15 -24.94
CA GLY A 173 5.60 -1.67 -23.96
C GLY A 173 6.21 -0.77 -22.89
N VAL A 174 5.32 -0.13 -22.14
CA VAL A 174 5.69 0.90 -21.15
C VAL A 174 6.35 0.36 -19.88
N ASN A 175 6.05 -0.88 -19.49
CA ASN A 175 6.50 -1.42 -18.19
C ASN A 175 7.66 -2.42 -18.28
N THR A 176 8.16 -2.72 -19.47
CA THR A 176 9.17 -3.77 -19.62
C THR A 176 10.53 -3.33 -19.08
N PHE A 177 11.03 -2.16 -19.50
CA PHE A 177 12.38 -1.69 -19.17
C PHE A 177 12.41 -0.37 -18.40
N GLY A 178 11.35 0.44 -18.46
CA GLY A 178 11.31 1.80 -17.95
C GLY A 178 11.78 2.82 -19.00
N ASN A 179 12.01 4.05 -18.56
CA ASN A 179 12.45 5.15 -19.40
C ASN A 179 13.92 4.95 -19.79
N LEU A 180 14.19 4.96 -21.10
CA LEU A 180 15.52 4.82 -21.66
C LEU A 180 16.40 6.00 -21.25
N SER A 181 17.65 5.74 -20.82
CA SER A 181 18.63 6.77 -20.47
C SER A 181 19.13 7.48 -21.72
N LEU A 182 18.22 8.21 -22.35
CA LEU A 182 18.44 8.98 -23.58
C LEU A 182 17.80 10.35 -23.42
N GLN A 183 18.58 11.38 -23.67
CA GLN A 183 18.16 12.78 -23.64
C GLN A 183 18.68 13.48 -24.89
N CYS A 184 17.95 14.49 -25.36
CA CYS A 184 18.44 15.49 -26.29
C CYS A 184 18.68 16.81 -25.56
N ILE A 185 19.63 17.60 -25.98
CA ILE A 185 19.77 18.98 -25.56
C ILE A 185 19.18 19.85 -26.67
N ALA A 186 18.09 20.51 -26.35
CA ALA A 186 17.42 21.45 -27.23
C ALA A 186 17.86 22.89 -26.91
N GLU A 187 18.07 23.71 -27.91
CA GLU A 187 18.49 25.11 -27.79
C GLU A 187 17.45 26.04 -28.42
N ASN A 188 17.07 27.07 -27.68
CA ASN A 188 16.17 28.14 -28.13
C ASN A 188 16.31 29.38 -27.23
N ASP A 189 16.54 30.53 -27.82
CA ASP A 189 16.68 31.80 -27.04
C ASP A 189 15.36 32.26 -26.40
N ASN A 190 14.23 31.65 -26.75
CA ASN A 190 12.89 31.99 -26.29
C ASN A 190 12.24 30.92 -25.44
N PHE A 191 13.00 30.04 -24.79
CA PHE A 191 12.38 29.10 -23.85
C PHE A 191 11.66 29.82 -22.71
N PRO A 192 10.46 29.36 -22.31
CA PRO A 192 9.81 29.91 -21.14
C PRO A 192 10.70 29.71 -19.90
N GLN A 193 10.85 30.76 -19.10
CA GLN A 193 11.68 30.69 -17.89
C GLN A 193 11.14 29.65 -16.91
N TYR A 194 9.82 29.60 -16.73
CA TYR A 194 9.15 28.70 -15.81
C TYR A 194 8.00 27.98 -16.50
N VAL A 195 7.96 26.66 -16.37
CA VAL A 195 6.86 25.78 -16.81
C VAL A 195 6.62 24.80 -15.67
N LEU A 196 5.73 25.17 -14.76
CA LEU A 196 5.46 24.40 -13.56
C LEU A 196 4.55 23.21 -13.85
N ARG A 197 4.80 22.10 -13.17
CA ARG A 197 3.95 20.93 -13.09
C ARG A 197 3.90 20.46 -11.62
N ALA A 198 2.74 20.01 -11.16
CA ALA A 198 2.60 19.34 -9.88
C ALA A 198 1.72 18.11 -10.03
N THR A 199 2.03 17.06 -9.29
CA THR A 199 1.34 15.75 -9.35
C THR A 199 1.38 15.04 -8.00
N ASP A 200 0.68 13.91 -7.91
CA ASP A 200 0.80 12.88 -6.87
C ASP A 200 0.60 13.43 -5.44
N LEU A 201 -0.46 14.25 -5.25
CA LEU A 201 -0.86 14.62 -3.90
C LEU A 201 -1.34 13.38 -3.16
N THR A 202 -0.67 13.07 -2.05
CA THR A 202 -0.98 11.94 -1.17
C THR A 202 -1.05 12.40 0.28
N CYS A 203 -1.92 11.79 1.05
CA CYS A 203 -1.99 11.91 2.51
C CYS A 203 -2.47 10.58 3.10
N LYS A 204 -2.50 10.47 4.44
CA LYS A 204 -3.18 9.35 5.10
C LYS A 204 -4.66 9.39 4.73
N THR A 205 -5.23 8.22 4.46
CA THR A 205 -6.66 8.09 4.12
C THR A 205 -7.58 8.30 5.33
N GLN A 206 -7.05 8.14 6.54
CA GLN A 206 -7.76 8.29 7.80
C GLN A 206 -6.85 8.89 8.85
N VAL A 207 -7.37 9.82 9.67
CA VAL A 207 -6.65 10.48 10.74
C VAL A 207 -7.59 10.80 11.90
N LYS A 208 -7.13 10.63 13.15
CA LYS A 208 -7.91 11.03 14.32
C LYS A 208 -7.92 12.55 14.42
N ILE A 209 -9.08 13.13 14.80
CA ILE A 209 -9.20 14.56 15.07
C ILE A 209 -8.24 14.94 16.21
N GLY A 210 -7.43 15.97 15.99
CA GLY A 210 -6.37 16.40 16.88
C GLY A 210 -4.99 15.81 16.56
N ASP A 211 -4.89 14.85 15.64
CA ASP A 211 -3.60 14.36 15.15
C ASP A 211 -3.16 15.12 13.91
N GLU A 212 -1.85 15.12 13.66
CA GLU A 212 -1.28 15.68 12.44
C GLU A 212 -1.56 14.78 11.22
N LEU A 213 -2.01 15.40 10.11
CA LEU A 213 -2.15 14.75 8.81
C LEU A 213 -0.92 15.02 7.94
N PRO A 214 0.00 14.06 7.77
CA PRO A 214 1.11 14.20 6.86
C PRO A 214 0.63 14.12 5.41
N LEU A 215 1.19 14.97 4.57
CA LEU A 215 0.92 15.02 3.15
C LEU A 215 2.21 15.12 2.33
N SER A 216 2.16 14.71 1.07
CA SER A 216 3.23 14.95 0.12
C SER A 216 2.70 15.12 -1.30
N PHE A 217 3.42 15.89 -2.10
CA PHE A 217 3.16 16.05 -3.52
C PHE A 217 4.47 16.28 -4.27
N GLN A 218 4.41 16.11 -5.60
CA GLN A 218 5.58 16.29 -6.45
C GLN A 218 5.45 17.56 -7.27
N VAL A 219 6.56 18.26 -7.46
CA VAL A 219 6.62 19.46 -8.29
C VAL A 219 7.86 19.46 -9.17
N TYR A 220 7.71 19.98 -10.39
CA TYR A 220 8.75 20.11 -11.39
C TYR A 220 8.69 21.49 -12.04
N ASN A 221 9.83 21.97 -12.50
CA ASN A 221 9.87 23.08 -13.44
C ASN A 221 10.53 22.62 -14.74
N LEU A 222 9.77 22.58 -15.81
CA LEU A 222 10.25 22.24 -17.14
C LEU A 222 10.78 23.48 -17.89
N GLY A 223 10.71 24.67 -17.29
CA GLY A 223 11.26 25.90 -17.85
C GLY A 223 12.78 25.98 -17.74
N ALA A 224 13.35 26.96 -18.45
CA ALA A 224 14.80 27.11 -18.61
C ALA A 224 15.53 27.57 -17.33
N VAL A 225 14.83 28.17 -16.37
CA VAL A 225 15.41 28.72 -15.15
C VAL A 225 14.90 27.97 -13.91
N PRO A 226 15.78 27.40 -13.08
CA PRO A 226 15.35 26.77 -11.83
C PRO A 226 14.59 27.76 -10.93
N VAL A 227 13.51 27.29 -10.29
CA VAL A 227 12.80 28.08 -9.27
C VAL A 227 13.62 28.05 -7.98
N ALA A 228 14.00 29.19 -7.48
CA ALA A 228 14.78 29.30 -6.25
C ALA A 228 14.01 28.76 -5.02
N PRO A 229 14.69 28.29 -3.96
CA PRO A 229 14.03 27.93 -2.70
C PRO A 229 13.18 29.08 -2.17
N GLY A 230 11.97 28.79 -1.72
CA GLY A 230 11.03 29.79 -1.20
C GLY A 230 10.33 30.67 -2.25
N ALA A 231 10.64 30.50 -3.53
CA ALA A 231 10.11 31.38 -4.58
C ALA A 231 8.72 30.95 -5.10
N LEU A 232 8.34 29.68 -4.97
CA LEU A 232 7.01 29.18 -5.30
C LEU A 232 6.23 28.88 -4.02
N THR A 233 5.04 29.45 -3.89
CA THR A 233 4.18 29.22 -2.72
C THR A 233 2.97 28.35 -3.07
N PHE A 234 2.51 27.62 -2.06
CA PHE A 234 1.37 26.71 -2.16
C PHE A 234 0.42 26.97 -0.99
N ASP A 235 -0.86 27.13 -1.28
CA ASP A 235 -1.91 27.08 -0.27
C ASP A 235 -2.40 25.64 -0.11
N ILE A 236 -2.45 25.18 1.13
CA ILE A 236 -3.05 23.91 1.54
C ILE A 236 -4.41 24.25 2.13
N ALA A 237 -5.47 23.68 1.56
CA ALA A 237 -6.83 23.93 2.00
C ALA A 237 -7.55 22.62 2.33
N VAL A 238 -8.40 22.67 3.36
CA VAL A 238 -9.34 21.60 3.71
C VAL A 238 -10.75 22.14 3.52
N ASP A 239 -11.56 21.43 2.73
CA ASP A 239 -12.95 21.81 2.37
C ASP A 239 -13.06 23.24 1.82
N GLY A 240 -12.02 23.66 1.10
CA GLY A 240 -11.92 25.02 0.51
C GLY A 240 -11.42 26.12 1.46
N ALA A 241 -11.23 25.83 2.74
CA ALA A 241 -10.63 26.77 3.69
C ALA A 241 -9.10 26.58 3.73
N VAL A 242 -8.32 27.64 3.47
CA VAL A 242 -6.86 27.59 3.56
C VAL A 242 -6.46 27.42 5.03
N VAL A 243 -5.77 26.31 5.32
CA VAL A 243 -5.29 25.97 6.66
C VAL A 243 -3.80 26.26 6.81
N LYS A 244 -3.04 26.28 5.70
CA LYS A 244 -1.60 26.52 5.71
C LYS A 244 -1.11 27.04 4.36
N THR A 245 -0.12 27.94 4.38
CA THR A 245 0.65 28.31 3.18
C THR A 245 2.10 27.90 3.38
N ILE A 246 2.68 27.24 2.40
CA ILE A 246 4.08 26.77 2.40
C ILE A 246 4.81 27.23 1.14
N SER A 247 6.12 27.06 1.11
CA SER A 247 6.93 27.30 -0.09
C SER A 247 7.86 26.13 -0.38
N ASN A 248 8.40 26.07 -1.61
CA ASN A 248 9.37 25.04 -1.96
C ASN A 248 10.63 25.13 -1.09
N PRO A 249 11.02 24.03 -0.39
CA PRO A 249 12.20 24.05 0.51
C PRO A 249 13.53 24.04 -0.25
N GLU A 250 13.53 23.51 -1.47
CA GLU A 250 14.69 23.33 -2.33
C GLU A 250 14.42 23.88 -3.73
N PRO A 251 15.45 24.08 -4.59
CA PRO A 251 15.26 24.51 -5.97
C PRO A 251 14.36 23.52 -6.74
N ILE A 252 13.44 24.05 -7.55
CA ILE A 252 12.63 23.22 -8.45
C ILE A 252 13.27 23.29 -9.83
N THR A 253 13.66 22.12 -10.33
CA THR A 253 14.25 21.91 -11.65
C THR A 253 13.38 20.96 -12.47
N SER A 254 13.88 20.48 -13.61
CA SER A 254 13.24 19.40 -14.34
C SER A 254 13.26 18.05 -13.59
N ALA A 255 14.15 17.92 -12.58
CA ALA A 255 14.12 16.79 -11.65
C ALA A 255 12.96 16.96 -10.65
N ARG A 256 12.41 15.81 -10.24
CA ARG A 256 11.31 15.74 -9.28
C ARG A 256 11.72 16.27 -7.91
N LEU A 257 11.06 17.31 -7.42
CA LEU A 257 11.09 17.71 -6.00
C LEU A 257 9.85 17.14 -5.30
N VAL A 258 10.04 16.38 -4.22
CA VAL A 258 8.95 15.93 -3.35
C VAL A 258 8.82 16.91 -2.18
N VAL A 259 7.73 17.66 -2.18
CA VAL A 259 7.36 18.53 -1.06
C VAL A 259 6.59 17.70 -0.03
N ARG A 260 7.00 17.80 1.24
CA ARG A 260 6.34 17.14 2.38
C ARG A 260 5.99 18.17 3.42
N ASP A 261 4.80 18.01 4.00
CA ASP A 261 4.36 18.85 5.11
C ASP A 261 3.32 18.10 5.97
N VAL A 262 2.88 18.74 7.03
CA VAL A 262 1.82 18.27 7.91
C VAL A 262 0.81 19.38 8.14
N ILE A 263 -0.46 19.03 8.33
CA ILE A 263 -1.51 19.95 8.78
C ILE A 263 -2.17 19.41 10.03
N ASP A 264 -2.65 20.31 10.89
CA ASP A 264 -3.48 19.97 12.04
C ASP A 264 -4.89 19.62 11.60
N THR A 265 -5.48 18.64 12.30
CA THR A 265 -6.89 18.26 12.11
C THR A 265 -7.80 18.80 13.22
N ASP A 266 -7.26 19.58 14.15
CA ASP A 266 -8.03 20.24 15.20
C ASP A 266 -9.16 21.10 14.60
N GLY A 267 -10.36 20.93 15.14
CA GLY A 267 -11.55 21.68 14.72
C GLY A 267 -12.25 21.16 13.47
N LEU A 268 -11.72 20.07 12.83
CA LEU A 268 -12.47 19.36 11.81
C LEU A 268 -13.60 18.54 12.45
N THR A 269 -14.67 18.30 11.71
CA THR A 269 -15.74 17.38 12.11
C THR A 269 -15.39 15.97 11.69
N ALA A 270 -15.91 14.94 12.37
CA ALA A 270 -15.77 13.57 11.89
C ALA A 270 -16.47 13.40 10.54
N GLY A 271 -15.81 12.73 9.59
CA GLY A 271 -16.33 12.51 8.24
C GLY A 271 -15.28 12.65 7.14
N GLU A 272 -15.73 12.69 5.88
CA GLU A 272 -14.87 12.85 4.72
C GLU A 272 -14.57 14.33 4.45
N HIS A 273 -13.29 14.62 4.19
CA HIS A 273 -12.78 15.95 3.87
C HIS A 273 -12.03 15.95 2.54
N THR A 274 -12.03 17.10 1.88
CA THR A 274 -11.27 17.34 0.66
C THR A 274 -10.01 18.12 1.00
N LEU A 275 -8.84 17.54 0.70
CA LEU A 275 -7.54 18.21 0.78
C LEU A 275 -7.16 18.74 -0.60
N THR A 276 -6.82 20.03 -0.66
CA THR A 276 -6.42 20.71 -1.90
C THR A 276 -5.07 21.41 -1.69
N VAL A 277 -4.17 21.29 -2.67
CA VAL A 277 -2.91 22.05 -2.74
C VAL A 277 -2.94 22.88 -4.01
N THR A 278 -2.79 24.21 -3.87
CA THR A 278 -2.88 25.15 -4.99
C THR A 278 -1.61 26.00 -5.06
N THR A 279 -0.97 26.10 -6.23
CA THR A 279 0.12 27.07 -6.43
C THR A 279 -0.42 28.49 -6.42
N THR A 280 0.21 29.40 -5.68
CA THR A 280 -0.32 30.77 -5.48
C THR A 280 0.58 31.86 -6.02
N THR A 281 1.86 31.90 -5.63
CA THR A 281 2.79 32.91 -6.14
C THR A 281 4.09 32.29 -6.63
N LEU A 282 4.69 32.91 -7.64
CA LEU A 282 6.03 32.60 -8.12
C LEU A 282 6.86 33.88 -8.11
N ASN A 283 7.99 33.88 -7.41
CA ASN A 283 8.84 35.07 -7.21
C ASN A 283 8.08 36.30 -6.63
N GLY A 284 7.04 36.03 -5.82
CA GLY A 284 6.20 37.07 -5.20
C GLY A 284 5.04 37.57 -6.06
N GLU A 285 4.95 37.15 -7.32
CA GLU A 285 3.84 37.48 -8.22
C GLU A 285 2.82 36.35 -8.28
N PRO A 286 1.51 36.62 -8.42
CA PRO A 286 0.50 35.59 -8.56
C PRO A 286 0.77 34.69 -9.77
N VAL A 287 0.56 33.38 -9.61
CA VAL A 287 0.60 32.42 -10.72
C VAL A 287 -0.63 32.61 -11.60
N GLU A 288 -0.46 32.92 -12.90
CA GLU A 288 -1.57 33.19 -13.83
C GLU A 288 -2.50 32.00 -14.00
N GLU A 289 -1.93 30.78 -14.07
CA GLU A 289 -2.66 29.51 -14.17
C GLU A 289 -2.29 28.63 -12.97
N PRO A 290 -3.01 28.74 -11.83
CA PRO A 290 -2.74 27.94 -10.65
C PRO A 290 -2.90 26.45 -10.90
N ILE A 291 -1.95 25.65 -10.46
CA ILE A 291 -2.05 24.20 -10.47
C ILE A 291 -2.77 23.79 -9.18
N VAL A 292 -3.84 22.99 -9.34
CA VAL A 292 -4.66 22.50 -8.23
C VAL A 292 -4.56 21.00 -8.17
N LEU A 293 -4.10 20.48 -7.04
CA LEU A 293 -4.11 19.06 -6.71
C LEU A 293 -5.16 18.79 -5.65
N THR A 294 -5.88 17.69 -5.78
CA THR A 294 -6.98 17.34 -4.86
C THR A 294 -6.92 15.86 -4.49
N THR A 295 -7.14 15.57 -3.21
CA THR A 295 -7.35 14.21 -2.69
C THR A 295 -8.37 14.26 -1.55
N THR A 296 -8.82 13.10 -1.04
CA THR A 296 -9.73 13.04 0.11
C THR A 296 -9.12 12.24 1.25
N PHE A 297 -9.54 12.56 2.46
CA PHE A 297 -9.23 11.82 3.68
C PHE A 297 -10.44 11.82 4.61
N LYS A 298 -10.45 10.92 5.59
CA LYS A 298 -11.50 10.87 6.61
C LYS A 298 -10.94 11.19 7.98
N THR A 299 -11.67 11.98 8.76
CA THR A 299 -11.39 12.20 10.18
C THR A 299 -12.34 11.39 11.05
N PHE A 300 -11.90 11.04 12.25
CA PHE A 300 -12.69 10.33 13.24
C PHE A 300 -12.35 10.80 14.66
N GLU A 301 -13.31 10.72 15.57
CA GLU A 301 -13.10 11.00 16.99
C GLU A 301 -12.71 9.73 17.76
N TYR A 302 -13.36 8.60 17.43
CA TYR A 302 -13.25 7.33 18.15
C TYR A 302 -12.82 6.22 17.21
N GLY A 303 -12.02 5.30 17.74
CA GLY A 303 -11.61 4.07 17.10
C GLY A 303 -10.98 3.13 18.11
N PHE A 304 -11.00 1.85 17.82
CA PHE A 304 -10.43 0.81 18.67
C PHE A 304 -9.03 0.43 18.17
N SER A 305 -8.20 -0.09 19.06
CA SER A 305 -6.99 -0.81 18.65
C SER A 305 -7.40 -2.08 17.90
N ARG A 306 -6.66 -2.41 16.84
CA ARG A 306 -6.84 -3.68 16.15
C ARG A 306 -6.43 -4.82 17.08
N GLN A 307 -7.28 -5.83 17.24
CA GLN A 307 -7.01 -6.99 18.09
C GLN A 307 -6.11 -7.99 17.37
N MET A 308 -6.50 -8.37 16.12
CA MET A 308 -5.72 -9.23 15.25
C MET A 308 -5.92 -8.88 13.79
N HIS A 309 -4.94 -9.26 12.96
CA HIS A 309 -5.02 -9.23 11.51
C HIS A 309 -5.50 -10.58 10.97
N LEU A 310 -6.44 -10.57 10.02
CA LEU A 310 -6.81 -11.76 9.27
C LEU A 310 -5.78 -12.04 8.17
N VAL A 311 -5.17 -13.20 8.21
CA VAL A 311 -4.33 -13.71 7.12
C VAL A 311 -4.92 -15.00 6.58
N GLU A 312 -5.51 -14.95 5.39
CA GLU A 312 -6.05 -16.13 4.71
C GLU A 312 -5.02 -16.62 3.69
N GLN A 313 -4.63 -17.88 3.83
CA GLN A 313 -3.74 -18.57 2.90
C GLN A 313 -4.58 -19.47 1.99
N PHE A 314 -4.47 -19.28 0.69
CA PHE A 314 -5.06 -20.17 -0.32
C PHE A 314 -4.01 -21.18 -0.77
N THR A 315 -4.30 -22.46 -0.57
CA THR A 315 -3.31 -23.54 -0.65
C THR A 315 -3.93 -24.84 -1.18
N SER A 316 -3.07 -25.81 -1.47
CA SER A 316 -3.47 -27.16 -1.84
C SER A 316 -2.38 -28.16 -1.49
N THR A 317 -2.75 -29.34 -1.05
CA THR A 317 -1.82 -30.47 -0.82
C THR A 317 -1.06 -30.90 -2.09
N TRP A 318 -1.56 -30.54 -3.26
CA TRP A 318 -0.96 -30.82 -4.58
C TRP A 318 -0.10 -29.68 -5.14
N CYS A 319 -0.01 -28.59 -4.44
CA CYS A 319 0.76 -27.41 -4.85
C CYS A 319 2.24 -27.56 -4.48
N THR A 320 3.11 -27.48 -5.47
CA THR A 320 4.57 -27.62 -5.29
C THR A 320 5.20 -26.49 -4.46
N TYR A 321 4.68 -25.28 -4.59
CA TYR A 321 5.22 -24.08 -3.94
C TYR A 321 4.52 -23.70 -2.63
N CYS A 322 3.41 -24.38 -2.31
CA CYS A 322 2.63 -24.06 -1.11
C CYS A 322 3.40 -24.29 0.21
N PRO A 323 4.28 -25.29 0.36
CA PRO A 323 5.11 -25.39 1.57
C PRO A 323 5.96 -24.15 1.84
N GLN A 324 6.46 -23.47 0.79
CA GLN A 324 7.19 -22.21 0.95
C GLN A 324 6.28 -21.08 1.42
N GLY A 325 5.10 -20.95 0.85
CA GLY A 325 4.11 -19.95 1.29
C GLY A 325 3.70 -20.18 2.75
N THR A 326 3.43 -21.43 3.14
CA THR A 326 3.15 -21.81 4.53
C THR A 326 4.30 -21.44 5.48
N ALA A 327 5.55 -21.73 5.09
CA ALA A 327 6.72 -21.38 5.90
C ALA A 327 6.87 -19.86 6.10
N ASN A 328 6.55 -19.06 5.07
CA ASN A 328 6.59 -17.60 5.18
C ASN A 328 5.53 -17.07 6.15
N ILE A 329 4.29 -17.59 6.12
CA ILE A 329 3.24 -17.20 7.09
C ILE A 329 3.58 -17.71 8.50
N GLN A 330 4.09 -18.93 8.62
CA GLN A 330 4.52 -19.46 9.92
C GLN A 330 5.64 -18.60 10.54
N ALA A 331 6.57 -18.11 9.74
CA ALA A 331 7.57 -17.16 10.20
C ALA A 331 6.95 -15.81 10.62
N LEU A 332 5.88 -15.36 9.94
CA LEU A 332 5.13 -14.17 10.34
C LEU A 332 4.47 -14.34 11.72
N THR A 333 3.80 -15.48 11.98
CA THR A 333 3.17 -15.76 13.28
C THR A 333 4.17 -15.96 14.41
N GLN A 334 5.45 -16.22 14.10
CA GLN A 334 6.54 -16.22 15.08
C GLN A 334 7.09 -14.80 15.37
N MET A 335 6.90 -13.86 14.45
CA MET A 335 7.31 -12.45 14.62
C MET A 335 6.22 -11.61 15.30
N ARG A 336 4.95 -12.00 15.17
CA ARG A 336 3.77 -11.26 15.61
C ARG A 336 2.77 -12.21 16.28
N ASP A 337 2.17 -11.77 17.36
CA ASP A 337 1.11 -12.45 18.11
C ASP A 337 -0.32 -11.99 17.73
N ASP A 338 -0.41 -10.98 16.87
CA ASP A 338 -1.66 -10.36 16.41
C ASP A 338 -2.13 -10.87 15.02
N VAL A 339 -1.77 -12.11 14.66
CA VAL A 339 -2.12 -12.71 13.36
C VAL A 339 -3.07 -13.90 13.53
N ALA A 340 -4.29 -13.77 13.04
CA ALA A 340 -5.25 -14.85 12.87
C ALA A 340 -5.06 -15.48 11.49
N TRP A 341 -4.36 -16.61 11.44
CA TRP A 341 -4.09 -17.34 10.20
C TRP A 341 -5.16 -18.38 9.91
N VAL A 342 -5.68 -18.38 8.67
CA VAL A 342 -6.65 -19.37 8.15
C VAL A 342 -6.11 -19.98 6.86
N ALA A 343 -5.95 -21.30 6.79
CA ALA A 343 -5.54 -22.02 5.58
C ALA A 343 -6.77 -22.57 4.83
N VAL A 344 -7.05 -21.98 3.68
CA VAL A 344 -8.15 -22.33 2.79
C VAL A 344 -7.63 -23.31 1.74
N HIS A 345 -8.02 -24.58 1.84
CA HIS A 345 -7.60 -25.66 0.95
C HIS A 345 -8.51 -25.79 -0.26
N GLU A 346 -7.92 -25.93 -1.44
CA GLU A 346 -8.64 -26.07 -2.71
C GLU A 346 -8.00 -27.15 -3.61
N ASN A 347 -8.74 -27.66 -4.57
CA ASN A 347 -8.23 -28.62 -5.54
C ASN A 347 -7.21 -27.97 -6.49
N MET A 348 -6.13 -28.70 -6.79
CA MET A 348 -5.16 -28.32 -7.80
C MET A 348 -4.83 -29.53 -8.69
N GLY A 349 -5.67 -29.78 -9.67
CA GLY A 349 -5.55 -30.95 -10.56
C GLY A 349 -6.01 -32.26 -9.94
N ASN A 350 -5.81 -32.49 -8.63
CA ASN A 350 -6.28 -33.60 -7.85
C ASN A 350 -7.11 -33.14 -6.67
N VAL A 351 -7.86 -34.05 -6.06
CA VAL A 351 -8.71 -33.75 -4.91
C VAL A 351 -7.85 -33.52 -3.67
N ASP A 352 -8.03 -32.35 -3.06
CA ASP A 352 -7.42 -32.00 -1.77
C ASP A 352 -8.30 -32.58 -0.64
N PRO A 353 -7.71 -33.30 0.34
CA PRO A 353 -8.50 -33.94 1.43
C PRO A 353 -9.16 -32.92 2.37
N PHE A 354 -8.71 -31.68 2.39
CA PHE A 354 -9.24 -30.63 3.27
C PHE A 354 -10.17 -29.65 2.55
N ARG A 355 -10.33 -29.81 1.25
CA ARG A 355 -11.23 -28.99 0.45
C ARG A 355 -12.69 -29.24 0.83
N THR A 356 -13.48 -28.17 0.88
CA THR A 356 -14.93 -28.19 1.08
C THR A 356 -15.63 -27.32 0.04
N ALA A 357 -16.95 -27.44 -0.10
CA ALA A 357 -17.72 -26.52 -0.95
C ALA A 357 -17.67 -25.06 -0.46
N GLN A 358 -17.38 -24.87 0.83
CA GLN A 358 -17.21 -23.53 1.40
C GLN A 358 -15.86 -22.94 1.01
N THR A 359 -14.76 -23.73 1.03
CA THR A 359 -13.44 -23.26 0.59
C THR A 359 -13.44 -22.88 -0.88
N ASP A 360 -14.10 -23.66 -1.76
CA ASP A 360 -14.33 -23.27 -3.17
C ASP A 360 -15.04 -21.91 -3.28
N SER A 361 -16.07 -21.73 -2.46
CA SER A 361 -16.88 -20.52 -2.50
C SER A 361 -16.09 -19.29 -2.01
N ILE A 362 -15.21 -19.44 -1.00
CA ILE A 362 -14.32 -18.38 -0.49
C ILE A 362 -13.29 -18.01 -1.54
N THR A 363 -12.61 -19.01 -2.14
CA THR A 363 -11.65 -18.83 -3.22
C THR A 363 -12.24 -18.00 -4.37
N ASN A 364 -13.46 -18.37 -4.80
CA ASN A 364 -14.18 -17.63 -5.83
C ASN A 364 -14.61 -16.22 -5.38
N PHE A 365 -15.07 -16.09 -4.13
CA PHE A 365 -15.49 -14.81 -3.54
C PHE A 365 -14.34 -13.80 -3.51
N GLU A 366 -13.15 -14.22 -3.12
CA GLU A 366 -11.95 -13.39 -3.06
C GLU A 366 -11.23 -13.24 -4.41
N GLY A 367 -11.61 -14.07 -5.39
CA GLY A 367 -11.09 -14.02 -6.76
C GLY A 367 -9.67 -14.52 -6.89
N ILE A 368 -9.33 -15.49 -6.08
CA ILE A 368 -8.05 -16.18 -6.11
C ILE A 368 -7.96 -17.00 -7.40
N ASP A 369 -6.84 -16.93 -8.09
CA ASP A 369 -6.61 -17.63 -9.35
C ASP A 369 -5.34 -18.49 -9.37
N GLY A 370 -4.58 -18.52 -8.24
CA GLY A 370 -3.36 -19.30 -8.11
C GLY A 370 -3.02 -19.73 -6.67
N PHE A 371 -2.03 -20.62 -6.54
CA PHE A 371 -1.53 -21.08 -5.24
C PHE A 371 0.01 -21.09 -5.22
N PRO A 372 0.67 -20.73 -4.07
CA PRO A 372 0.06 -20.19 -2.86
C PRO A 372 -0.18 -18.69 -2.97
N GLU A 373 -1.40 -18.27 -2.72
CA GLU A 373 -1.77 -16.85 -2.59
C GLU A 373 -2.28 -16.57 -1.17
N GLY A 374 -2.25 -15.31 -0.77
CA GLY A 374 -2.73 -14.89 0.55
C GLY A 374 -3.39 -13.53 0.52
N THR A 375 -4.40 -13.37 1.39
CA THR A 375 -5.04 -12.09 1.66
C THR A 375 -4.70 -11.63 3.08
N PHE A 376 -4.70 -10.31 3.28
CA PHE A 376 -4.29 -9.66 4.51
C PHE A 376 -5.33 -8.60 4.85
N ASP A 377 -6.18 -8.86 5.85
CA ASP A 377 -7.39 -8.09 6.15
C ASP A 377 -8.23 -7.82 4.89
N ARG A 378 -8.12 -8.67 3.87
CA ARG A 378 -8.77 -8.52 2.56
C ARG A 378 -8.56 -7.14 1.93
N THR A 379 -7.39 -6.54 2.18
CA THR A 379 -7.03 -5.21 1.70
C THR A 379 -6.42 -5.29 0.31
N VAL A 380 -6.80 -4.38 -0.59
CA VAL A 380 -6.22 -4.27 -1.93
C VAL A 380 -4.82 -3.67 -1.90
N GLY A 381 -3.98 -4.00 -2.88
CA GLY A 381 -2.77 -3.24 -3.19
C GLY A 381 -1.47 -3.73 -2.58
N ILE A 382 -1.40 -4.93 -2.00
CA ILE A 382 -0.18 -5.48 -1.37
C ILE A 382 1.04 -5.47 -2.30
N GLN A 383 0.88 -5.81 -3.57
CA GLN A 383 1.96 -5.82 -4.56
C GLN A 383 1.74 -4.78 -5.66
N GLY A 384 1.09 -3.67 -5.33
CA GLY A 384 0.74 -2.63 -6.29
C GLY A 384 -0.40 -3.02 -7.25
N ALA A 385 -1.08 -4.12 -6.96
CA ALA A 385 -2.20 -4.63 -7.75
C ALA A 385 -3.55 -4.11 -7.24
N SER A 386 -4.55 -4.12 -8.09
CA SER A 386 -5.96 -3.89 -7.72
C SER A 386 -6.63 -5.13 -7.11
N SER A 387 -5.87 -6.20 -6.80
CA SER A 387 -6.32 -7.43 -6.18
C SER A 387 -6.19 -7.39 -4.66
N VAL A 388 -7.00 -8.18 -3.96
CA VAL A 388 -6.91 -8.36 -2.50
C VAL A 388 -5.85 -9.40 -2.11
N TYR A 389 -5.24 -10.10 -3.05
CA TYR A 389 -4.29 -11.19 -2.79
C TYR A 389 -2.89 -10.89 -3.31
N ALA A 390 -1.92 -11.61 -2.75
CA ALA A 390 -0.53 -11.60 -3.19
C ALA A 390 0.08 -13.02 -3.20
N VAL A 391 1.08 -13.23 -4.04
CA VAL A 391 1.80 -14.51 -4.16
C VAL A 391 2.74 -14.70 -2.98
N LEU A 392 2.45 -15.68 -2.12
CA LEU A 392 3.13 -15.89 -0.83
C LEU A 392 4.60 -16.31 -0.95
N THR A 393 5.00 -16.96 -2.04
CA THR A 393 6.42 -17.33 -2.26
C THR A 393 7.34 -16.12 -2.38
N ASN A 394 6.79 -14.98 -2.81
CA ASN A 394 7.51 -13.73 -3.02
C ASN A 394 7.40 -12.76 -1.83
N LEU A 395 6.75 -13.19 -0.73
CA LEU A 395 6.50 -12.38 0.45
C LEU A 395 7.16 -13.00 1.68
N PRO A 396 8.40 -12.62 2.02
CA PRO A 396 9.00 -12.99 3.29
C PRO A 396 8.23 -12.37 4.48
N ALA A 397 8.32 -13.00 5.64
CA ALA A 397 7.61 -12.58 6.86
C ALA A 397 7.80 -11.09 7.20
N SER A 398 9.01 -10.56 7.03
CA SER A 398 9.31 -9.14 7.27
C SER A 398 8.50 -8.20 6.35
N THR A 399 8.34 -8.55 5.09
CA THR A 399 7.54 -7.76 4.13
C THR A 399 6.05 -7.83 4.49
N MET A 400 5.55 -9.02 4.86
CA MET A 400 4.17 -9.17 5.33
C MET A 400 3.93 -8.36 6.60
N SER A 401 4.86 -8.41 7.57
CA SER A 401 4.77 -7.62 8.80
C SER A 401 4.69 -6.11 8.52
N THR A 402 5.58 -5.59 7.67
CA THR A 402 5.55 -4.17 7.26
C THR A 402 4.22 -3.80 6.60
N PHE A 403 3.65 -4.71 5.80
CA PHE A 403 2.35 -4.46 5.18
C PHE A 403 1.22 -4.43 6.22
N LEU A 404 1.22 -5.35 7.18
CA LEU A 404 0.24 -5.36 8.26
C LEU A 404 0.36 -4.09 9.13
N ASP A 405 1.58 -3.61 9.39
CA ASP A 405 1.80 -2.33 10.09
C ASP A 405 1.19 -1.15 9.31
N TYR A 406 1.28 -1.17 7.97
CA TYR A 406 0.63 -0.16 7.12
C TYR A 406 -0.91 -0.23 7.20
N VAL A 407 -1.49 -1.42 7.18
CA VAL A 407 -2.95 -1.61 7.35
C VAL A 407 -3.38 -1.20 8.76
N ALA A 408 -2.55 -1.46 9.78
CA ALA A 408 -2.80 -1.09 11.17
C ALA A 408 -2.61 0.41 11.46
N ASP A 409 -2.06 1.19 10.54
CA ASP A 409 -1.89 2.66 10.70
C ASP A 409 -3.24 3.42 10.76
N GLY A 410 -4.36 2.68 10.69
CA GLY A 410 -5.72 3.17 10.97
C GLY A 410 -6.38 2.40 12.12
N PRO A 411 -7.36 2.99 12.79
CA PRO A 411 -8.09 2.31 13.85
C PRO A 411 -8.96 1.18 13.29
N SER A 412 -9.33 0.28 14.20
CA SER A 412 -10.47 -0.60 13.97
C SER A 412 -11.77 0.13 14.31
N TRP A 413 -12.80 -0.11 13.51
CA TRP A 413 -14.13 0.49 13.72
C TRP A 413 -15.04 -0.37 14.57
N ALA A 414 -14.57 -1.57 14.94
CA ALA A 414 -15.28 -2.51 15.80
C ALA A 414 -14.29 -3.32 16.64
N THR A 415 -14.71 -3.79 17.79
CA THR A 415 -14.06 -4.89 18.51
C THR A 415 -14.74 -6.21 18.17
N VAL A 416 -14.03 -7.32 18.34
CA VAL A 416 -14.54 -8.68 18.12
C VAL A 416 -14.11 -9.54 19.30
N ASN A 417 -15.03 -9.87 20.19
CA ASN A 417 -14.80 -10.80 21.30
C ASN A 417 -15.30 -12.18 20.88
N VAL A 418 -14.49 -13.20 21.13
CA VAL A 418 -14.80 -14.59 20.80
C VAL A 418 -14.84 -15.37 22.11
N ASN A 419 -16.01 -15.87 22.50
CA ASN A 419 -16.21 -16.69 23.68
C ASN A 419 -16.87 -18.00 23.28
N SER A 420 -16.44 -19.12 23.84
CA SER A 420 -17.04 -20.41 23.55
C SER A 420 -16.97 -21.39 24.71
N THR A 421 -17.96 -22.27 24.78
CA THR A 421 -17.94 -23.47 25.63
C THR A 421 -18.04 -24.70 24.74
N PHE A 422 -17.46 -25.82 25.19
CA PHE A 422 -17.52 -27.09 24.50
C PHE A 422 -17.90 -28.23 25.45
N ASP A 423 -19.02 -28.90 25.15
CA ASP A 423 -19.43 -30.10 25.85
C ASP A 423 -18.85 -31.33 25.14
N ALA A 424 -17.89 -32.00 25.75
CA ALA A 424 -17.21 -33.17 25.19
C ALA A 424 -18.13 -34.38 25.04
N ALA A 425 -19.20 -34.48 25.84
CA ALA A 425 -20.13 -35.63 25.80
C ALA A 425 -21.07 -35.55 24.57
N THR A 426 -21.59 -34.37 24.29
CA THR A 426 -22.47 -34.12 23.15
C THR A 426 -21.72 -33.59 21.93
N ARG A 427 -20.43 -33.21 22.09
CA ARG A 427 -19.59 -32.53 21.12
C ARG A 427 -20.20 -31.21 20.63
N GLN A 428 -21.04 -30.60 21.43
CA GLN A 428 -21.66 -29.33 21.09
C GLN A 428 -20.78 -28.16 21.55
N ALA A 429 -20.50 -27.27 20.62
CA ALA A 429 -19.91 -25.96 20.89
C ALA A 429 -21.02 -24.91 20.94
N ALA A 430 -21.04 -24.08 22.00
CA ALA A 430 -21.80 -22.85 22.04
C ALA A 430 -20.79 -21.69 21.90
N ILE A 431 -21.03 -20.80 20.95
CA ILE A 431 -20.10 -19.75 20.55
C ILE A 431 -20.83 -18.41 20.59
N THR A 432 -20.27 -17.46 21.31
CA THR A 432 -20.74 -16.07 21.37
C THR A 432 -19.69 -15.17 20.73
N ILE A 433 -20.14 -14.34 19.78
CA ILE A 433 -19.33 -13.27 19.20
C ILE A 433 -20.03 -11.97 19.51
N ASP A 434 -19.38 -11.11 20.27
CA ASP A 434 -19.89 -9.81 20.67
C ASP A 434 -18.81 -8.73 20.54
N GLY A 435 -19.20 -7.49 20.71
CA GLY A 435 -18.25 -6.39 20.68
C GLY A 435 -18.89 -5.02 20.57
N GLU A 436 -18.03 -4.04 20.50
CA GLU A 436 -18.39 -2.64 20.36
C GLU A 436 -18.17 -2.16 18.93
N LEU A 437 -18.92 -1.15 18.54
CA LEU A 437 -18.85 -0.44 17.26
C LEU A 437 -18.64 1.05 17.55
N VAL A 438 -17.86 1.74 16.72
CA VAL A 438 -17.81 3.21 16.81
C VAL A 438 -19.19 3.82 16.54
N PRO A 439 -19.52 4.99 17.10
CA PRO A 439 -20.85 5.60 16.95
C PRO A 439 -21.32 5.79 15.50
N ASN A 440 -20.43 6.08 14.58
CA ASN A 440 -20.71 6.25 13.14
C ASN A 440 -20.17 5.08 12.30
N PHE A 441 -20.27 3.86 12.80
CA PHE A 441 -19.71 2.66 12.18
C PHE A 441 -20.08 2.49 10.70
N ASP A 442 -21.37 2.65 10.35
CA ASP A 442 -21.84 2.46 8.98
C ASP A 442 -21.33 3.55 8.03
N GLU A 443 -21.03 4.75 8.52
CA GLU A 443 -20.38 5.82 7.76
C GLU A 443 -18.89 5.49 7.50
N MET A 444 -18.18 5.01 8.52
CA MET A 444 -16.75 4.68 8.41
C MET A 444 -16.49 3.43 7.59
N MET A 445 -17.27 2.38 7.80
CA MET A 445 -17.11 1.09 7.12
C MET A 445 -17.94 0.97 5.83
N GLY A 446 -19.01 1.75 5.72
CA GLY A 446 -20.05 1.59 4.71
C GLY A 446 -21.13 0.61 5.17
N GLU A 447 -22.37 0.83 4.69
CA GLU A 447 -23.52 0.02 5.05
C GLU A 447 -23.36 -1.46 4.67
N GLY A 448 -23.96 -2.32 5.47
CA GLY A 448 -24.09 -3.75 5.19
C GLY A 448 -22.88 -4.59 5.56
N CYS A 449 -21.98 -4.10 6.42
CA CYS A 449 -20.88 -4.89 6.97
C CYS A 449 -21.39 -6.18 7.64
N LYS A 450 -20.58 -7.23 7.56
CA LYS A 450 -20.94 -8.58 7.95
C LYS A 450 -19.96 -9.15 8.97
N LEU A 451 -20.49 -9.93 9.89
CA LEU A 451 -19.74 -10.82 10.76
C LEU A 451 -19.52 -12.17 10.04
N THR A 452 -18.29 -12.63 10.00
CA THR A 452 -17.91 -13.97 9.52
C THR A 452 -17.28 -14.76 10.67
N VAL A 453 -17.59 -16.06 10.76
CA VAL A 453 -17.08 -16.95 11.81
C VAL A 453 -16.63 -18.25 11.19
N TYR A 454 -15.35 -18.58 11.38
CA TYR A 454 -14.69 -19.79 10.90
C TYR A 454 -14.29 -20.72 12.06
N LEU A 455 -14.32 -22.03 11.80
CA LEU A 455 -13.67 -23.05 12.61
C LEU A 455 -12.45 -23.57 11.87
N THR A 456 -11.28 -23.51 12.49
CA THR A 456 -10.03 -24.07 11.97
C THR A 456 -9.53 -25.21 12.85
N GLU A 457 -8.69 -26.09 12.31
CA GLU A 457 -8.08 -27.21 13.04
C GLU A 457 -6.59 -27.31 12.73
N ASP A 458 -5.80 -27.56 13.76
CA ASP A 458 -4.37 -27.77 13.71
C ASP A 458 -3.99 -29.25 13.71
N GLY A 459 -2.76 -29.53 13.24
CA GLY A 459 -2.16 -30.84 13.39
C GLY A 459 -2.69 -31.90 12.44
N LEU A 460 -3.32 -31.52 11.34
CA LEU A 460 -3.83 -32.45 10.33
C LEU A 460 -2.70 -33.02 9.50
N VAL A 461 -2.56 -34.35 9.45
CA VAL A 461 -1.48 -35.03 8.73
C VAL A 461 -1.98 -35.56 7.39
N ALA A 462 -1.38 -35.07 6.31
CA ALA A 462 -1.62 -35.54 4.96
C ALA A 462 -0.37 -35.39 4.08
N PRO A 463 -0.26 -36.13 2.95
CA PRO A 463 0.79 -35.88 1.99
C PRO A 463 0.72 -34.44 1.42
N GLN A 464 1.88 -33.82 1.24
CA GLN A 464 2.01 -32.51 0.60
C GLN A 464 3.08 -32.60 -0.49
N THR A 465 2.76 -32.19 -1.70
CA THR A 465 3.74 -32.09 -2.78
C THR A 465 4.89 -31.17 -2.34
N SER A 466 6.12 -31.64 -2.50
CA SER A 466 7.35 -30.99 -1.99
C SER A 466 7.48 -30.88 -0.47
N GLY A 467 6.47 -31.30 0.31
CA GLY A 467 6.48 -31.31 1.78
C GLY A 467 6.65 -32.71 2.40
N GLY A 468 6.40 -33.78 1.62
CA GLY A 468 6.49 -35.17 2.07
C GLY A 468 5.16 -35.77 2.48
N ASN A 469 5.21 -37.10 2.86
CA ASN A 469 3.99 -37.87 3.11
C ASN A 469 3.32 -37.63 4.48
N ASN A 470 4.07 -37.13 5.43
CA ASN A 470 3.59 -36.86 6.80
C ASN A 470 3.64 -35.34 7.10
N TYR A 471 3.26 -34.53 6.13
CA TYR A 471 3.23 -33.08 6.32
C TYR A 471 2.10 -32.69 7.28
N VAL A 472 2.41 -31.79 8.22
CA VAL A 472 1.44 -31.32 9.22
C VAL A 472 0.84 -30.00 8.72
N HIS A 473 -0.47 -30.01 8.53
CA HIS A 473 -1.24 -28.84 8.13
C HIS A 473 -1.88 -28.21 9.37
N ASN A 474 -1.71 -26.91 9.54
CA ASN A 474 -2.25 -26.13 10.65
C ASN A 474 -3.20 -25.05 10.15
N ASN A 475 -4.05 -24.56 11.04
CA ASN A 475 -5.04 -23.51 10.78
C ASN A 475 -5.97 -23.84 9.59
N VAL A 476 -6.18 -25.12 9.33
CA VAL A 476 -6.99 -25.58 8.20
C VAL A 476 -8.45 -25.21 8.43
N LEU A 477 -9.05 -24.46 7.51
CA LEU A 477 -10.47 -24.12 7.56
C LEU A 477 -11.32 -25.38 7.40
N ARG A 478 -12.06 -25.74 8.47
CA ARG A 478 -12.96 -26.90 8.51
C ARG A 478 -14.40 -26.52 8.20
N GLN A 479 -14.85 -25.38 8.70
CA GLN A 479 -16.24 -24.91 8.59
C GLN A 479 -16.34 -23.40 8.68
N ALA A 480 -17.10 -22.78 7.80
CA ALA A 480 -17.67 -21.47 8.03
C ALA A 480 -19.05 -21.66 8.70
N LEU A 481 -19.21 -21.14 9.91
CA LEU A 481 -20.48 -21.28 10.66
C LEU A 481 -21.63 -20.46 10.07
N VAL A 482 -21.28 -19.50 9.24
CA VAL A 482 -22.21 -18.59 8.57
C VAL A 482 -22.01 -18.68 7.05
N SER A 483 -22.82 -17.97 6.29
CA SER A 483 -22.56 -17.77 4.86
C SER A 483 -21.13 -17.26 4.66
N ILE A 484 -20.45 -17.68 3.59
CA ILE A 484 -19.11 -17.17 3.24
C ILE A 484 -19.09 -15.65 3.01
N LYS A 485 -20.26 -15.04 2.80
CA LYS A 485 -20.46 -13.58 2.72
C LYS A 485 -20.73 -12.94 4.09
N GLY A 486 -20.67 -13.73 5.16
CA GLY A 486 -21.01 -13.32 6.52
C GLY A 486 -22.53 -13.27 6.78
N VAL A 487 -22.87 -12.86 7.99
CA VAL A 487 -24.23 -12.58 8.47
C VAL A 487 -24.29 -11.17 9.05
N ASP A 488 -25.50 -10.65 9.21
CA ASP A 488 -25.69 -9.37 9.90
C ASP A 488 -25.26 -9.46 11.36
N MET A 489 -24.65 -8.39 11.85
CA MET A 489 -24.42 -8.22 13.28
C MET A 489 -25.77 -7.97 13.98
N ASN A 490 -26.13 -8.79 14.96
CA ASN A 490 -27.31 -8.56 15.79
C ASN A 490 -27.02 -7.41 16.74
N ARG A 491 -27.36 -6.19 16.34
CA ARG A 491 -27.17 -4.98 17.15
C ARG A 491 -28.00 -5.06 18.44
N THR A 492 -27.34 -4.95 19.58
CA THR A 492 -27.97 -4.87 20.90
C THR A 492 -28.18 -3.42 21.34
N SER A 493 -27.38 -2.51 20.76
CA SER A 493 -27.54 -1.05 20.84
C SER A 493 -27.01 -0.41 19.56
N GLU A 494 -26.92 0.90 19.51
CA GLU A 494 -26.28 1.63 18.41
C GLU A 494 -24.78 1.26 18.27
N THR A 495 -24.11 1.02 19.37
CA THR A 495 -22.67 0.80 19.46
C THR A 495 -22.26 -0.59 19.92
N THR A 496 -23.18 -1.53 20.07
CA THR A 496 -22.87 -2.91 20.49
C THR A 496 -23.61 -3.94 19.66
N TYR A 497 -23.03 -5.14 19.56
CA TYR A 497 -23.64 -6.27 18.87
C TYR A 497 -23.35 -7.57 19.61
N LYS A 498 -24.21 -8.59 19.44
CA LYS A 498 -24.02 -9.94 19.94
C LYS A 498 -24.67 -10.96 19.01
N ASN A 499 -23.88 -11.93 18.55
CA ASN A 499 -24.32 -13.06 17.76
C ASN A 499 -24.00 -14.36 18.51
N GLU A 500 -24.91 -15.31 18.51
CA GLU A 500 -24.75 -16.62 19.17
C GLU A 500 -24.91 -17.75 18.16
N PHE A 501 -24.04 -18.75 18.26
CA PHE A 501 -24.02 -19.89 17.37
C PHE A 501 -23.90 -21.18 18.17
N THR A 502 -24.46 -22.25 17.64
CA THR A 502 -24.24 -23.61 18.15
C THR A 502 -23.78 -24.48 16.98
N TYR A 503 -22.79 -25.32 17.24
CA TYR A 503 -22.30 -26.26 16.25
C TYR A 503 -21.88 -27.58 16.89
N THR A 504 -22.29 -28.71 16.28
CA THR A 504 -21.83 -30.03 16.74
C THR A 504 -20.55 -30.37 16.00
N ILE A 505 -19.44 -30.44 16.75
CA ILE A 505 -18.13 -30.80 16.19
C ILE A 505 -18.14 -32.25 15.72
N PRO A 506 -17.86 -32.58 14.44
CA PRO A 506 -17.78 -33.92 13.93
C PRO A 506 -16.84 -34.81 14.74
N SER A 507 -17.17 -36.10 14.89
CA SER A 507 -16.40 -37.02 15.76
C SER A 507 -14.97 -37.28 15.27
N ASP A 508 -14.71 -37.08 14.01
CA ASP A 508 -13.39 -37.21 13.36
C ASP A 508 -12.52 -35.95 13.44
N TRP A 509 -13.04 -34.86 14.03
CA TRP A 509 -12.25 -33.64 14.28
C TRP A 509 -11.73 -33.63 15.72
N ASN A 510 -10.50 -33.11 15.90
CA ASN A 510 -9.92 -32.98 17.23
C ASN A 510 -10.29 -31.62 17.86
N ALA A 511 -11.27 -31.61 18.74
CA ALA A 511 -11.75 -30.39 19.38
C ALA A 511 -10.65 -29.63 20.15
N ASP A 512 -9.65 -30.33 20.71
CA ASP A 512 -8.54 -29.71 21.44
C ASP A 512 -7.59 -28.92 20.54
N ASN A 513 -7.63 -29.15 19.24
CA ASN A 513 -6.81 -28.48 18.22
C ASN A 513 -7.60 -27.44 17.40
N MET A 514 -8.82 -27.13 17.82
CA MET A 514 -9.69 -26.23 17.06
C MET A 514 -9.60 -24.79 17.58
N HIS A 515 -9.72 -23.85 16.62
CA HIS A 515 -9.84 -22.43 16.88
C HIS A 515 -11.10 -21.85 16.22
N ILE A 516 -11.59 -20.79 16.81
CA ILE A 516 -12.67 -19.96 16.26
C ILE A 516 -12.03 -18.67 15.80
N VAL A 517 -12.20 -18.33 14.53
CA VAL A 517 -11.76 -17.07 13.94
C VAL A 517 -13.00 -16.26 13.56
N ALA A 518 -13.16 -15.08 14.16
CA ALA A 518 -14.28 -14.21 13.86
C ALA A 518 -13.78 -12.84 13.38
N PHE A 519 -14.44 -12.26 12.38
CA PHE A 519 -14.04 -10.97 11.84
C PHE A 519 -15.22 -10.19 11.24
N ILE A 520 -15.07 -8.87 11.20
CA ILE A 520 -16.06 -7.95 10.60
C ILE A 520 -15.46 -7.33 9.34
N GLY A 521 -16.13 -7.50 8.22
CA GLY A 521 -15.68 -7.00 6.92
C GLY A 521 -16.78 -6.34 6.11
N ARG A 522 -16.35 -5.59 5.10
CA ARG A 522 -17.24 -4.98 4.10
C ARG A 522 -17.90 -6.04 3.22
N PRO A 523 -19.16 -5.84 2.81
CA PRO A 523 -19.79 -6.72 1.85
C PRO A 523 -19.19 -6.51 0.45
N LEU A 524 -19.10 -7.59 -0.35
CA LEU A 524 -18.76 -7.46 -1.78
C LEU A 524 -19.86 -6.68 -2.52
N ARG A 525 -19.49 -5.54 -3.09
CA ARG A 525 -20.37 -4.70 -3.91
C ARG A 525 -20.17 -4.97 -5.40
N ALA A 526 -21.24 -4.95 -6.18
CA ALA A 526 -21.16 -5.18 -7.62
C ALA A 526 -20.48 -3.99 -8.33
N GLY A 527 -19.54 -4.27 -9.24
CA GLY A 527 -19.03 -3.33 -10.25
C GLY A 527 -17.80 -2.49 -9.87
N ALA A 528 -17.19 -2.72 -8.72
CA ALA A 528 -15.95 -2.05 -8.31
C ALA A 528 -14.83 -3.05 -8.00
N ILE A 529 -13.60 -2.55 -7.85
CA ILE A 529 -12.50 -3.20 -7.16
C ILE A 529 -13.07 -3.90 -5.91
N ARG A 530 -12.67 -5.14 -5.65
CA ARG A 530 -13.14 -5.92 -4.49
C ARG A 530 -12.73 -5.25 -3.18
N ASP A 531 -13.51 -4.29 -2.74
CA ASP A 531 -13.34 -3.63 -1.44
C ASP A 531 -14.12 -4.43 -0.37
N ILE A 532 -13.49 -5.49 0.13
CA ILE A 532 -14.03 -6.40 1.15
C ILE A 532 -13.21 -6.33 2.45
N TYR A 533 -12.59 -5.20 2.70
CA TYR A 533 -11.73 -4.90 3.84
C TYR A 533 -12.30 -5.36 5.18
N VAL A 534 -11.43 -5.98 5.99
CA VAL A 534 -11.73 -6.46 7.35
C VAL A 534 -11.21 -5.44 8.37
N THR A 535 -12.10 -4.90 9.20
CA THR A 535 -11.73 -3.87 10.19
C THR A 535 -11.10 -4.46 11.44
N ASN A 536 -11.55 -5.62 11.89
CA ASN A 536 -10.97 -6.33 13.03
C ASN A 536 -11.24 -7.82 12.96
N THR A 537 -10.34 -8.56 13.57
CA THR A 537 -10.39 -10.03 13.68
C THR A 537 -10.02 -10.43 15.09
N ASN A 538 -10.56 -11.53 15.57
CA ASN A 538 -10.08 -12.20 16.76
C ASN A 538 -10.09 -13.72 16.56
N MET A 539 -9.14 -14.40 17.19
CA MET A 539 -9.00 -15.85 17.15
C MET A 539 -8.77 -16.39 18.55
N ARG A 540 -9.58 -17.39 18.92
CA ARG A 540 -9.44 -18.06 20.23
C ARG A 540 -9.59 -19.56 20.06
N LYS A 541 -9.00 -20.32 20.97
CA LYS A 541 -9.15 -21.76 21.02
C LYS A 541 -10.60 -22.13 21.38
N LEU A 542 -11.11 -23.21 20.79
CA LEU A 542 -12.43 -23.72 21.13
C LEU A 542 -12.51 -24.10 22.62
N GLY A 543 -13.55 -23.63 23.30
CA GLY A 543 -13.77 -23.82 24.73
C GLY A 543 -13.12 -22.74 25.61
N GLU A 544 -12.40 -21.79 25.02
CA GLU A 544 -11.94 -20.61 25.76
C GLU A 544 -13.06 -19.58 25.88
N PHE A 545 -13.15 -19.03 27.07
CA PHE A 545 -14.08 -17.95 27.32
C PHE A 545 -13.51 -17.04 28.41
N ASP A 546 -13.81 -15.74 28.30
CA ASP A 546 -13.46 -14.79 29.36
C ASP A 546 -14.47 -14.96 30.48
N GLU A 547 -13.99 -15.34 31.68
CA GLU A 547 -14.81 -15.17 32.87
C GLU A 547 -15.23 -13.69 32.88
N PRO A 548 -16.53 -13.41 33.09
CA PRO A 548 -16.96 -12.03 33.19
C PRO A 548 -16.10 -11.36 34.27
N THR A 549 -15.29 -10.38 33.85
CA THR A 549 -14.58 -9.54 34.80
C THR A 549 -15.64 -8.79 35.56
N VAL A 550 -15.90 -9.21 36.81
CA VAL A 550 -16.81 -8.51 37.68
C VAL A 550 -16.26 -7.12 37.92
N LEU A 551 -16.87 -6.14 37.29
CA LEU A 551 -16.52 -4.75 37.55
C LEU A 551 -17.13 -4.40 38.90
N LEU A 552 -16.30 -4.46 39.96
CA LEU A 552 -16.74 -4.10 41.29
C LEU A 552 -17.22 -2.65 41.32
N GLY A 553 -18.42 -2.44 41.80
CA GLY A 553 -19.10 -1.15 41.79
C GLY A 553 -20.12 -0.95 40.66
N ASP A 554 -20.11 -1.77 39.63
CA ASP A 554 -21.12 -1.78 38.57
C ASP A 554 -22.34 -2.58 39.00
N VAL A 555 -23.23 -1.91 39.72
CA VAL A 555 -24.39 -2.52 40.38
C VAL A 555 -25.53 -2.78 39.40
N ASP A 556 -25.70 -1.93 38.40
CA ASP A 556 -26.76 -2.03 37.41
C ASP A 556 -26.36 -2.86 36.16
N GLY A 557 -25.07 -3.28 36.07
CA GLY A 557 -24.55 -4.13 34.99
C GLY A 557 -24.37 -3.40 33.68
N ASN A 558 -24.21 -2.06 33.70
CA ASN A 558 -24.05 -1.26 32.48
C ASN A 558 -22.59 -1.10 32.00
N GLY A 559 -21.62 -1.72 32.71
CA GLY A 559 -20.18 -1.67 32.41
C GLY A 559 -19.49 -0.38 32.86
N LYS A 560 -20.11 0.43 33.71
CA LYS A 560 -19.54 1.67 34.27
C LYS A 560 -19.82 1.73 35.79
N VAL A 561 -18.90 2.39 36.51
CA VAL A 561 -19.12 2.68 37.94
C VAL A 561 -19.33 4.18 38.10
N ASN A 562 -20.55 4.57 38.46
CA ASN A 562 -20.94 5.97 38.56
C ASN A 562 -22.00 6.17 39.68
N ILE A 563 -22.56 7.39 39.79
CA ILE A 563 -23.54 7.72 40.85
C ILE A 563 -24.86 6.92 40.72
N ASP A 564 -25.18 6.43 39.53
CA ASP A 564 -26.39 5.63 39.30
C ASP A 564 -26.28 4.27 40.00
N ASP A 565 -25.06 3.69 40.05
CA ASP A 565 -24.79 2.43 40.79
C ASP A 565 -24.97 2.60 42.28
N VAL A 566 -24.47 3.69 42.85
CA VAL A 566 -24.69 4.03 44.27
C VAL A 566 -26.19 4.11 44.57
N THR A 567 -26.91 4.82 43.70
CA THR A 567 -28.35 5.00 43.84
C THR A 567 -29.10 3.69 43.68
N THR A 568 -28.70 2.87 42.71
CA THR A 568 -29.28 1.54 42.43
C THR A 568 -29.05 0.61 43.62
N LEU A 569 -27.82 0.55 44.17
CA LEU A 569 -27.52 -0.31 45.33
C LEU A 569 -28.32 0.10 46.57
N ILE A 570 -28.41 1.39 46.85
CA ILE A 570 -29.22 1.90 47.94
C ILE A 570 -30.70 1.49 47.75
N ASN A 571 -31.25 1.65 46.56
CA ASN A 571 -32.62 1.26 46.24
C ASN A 571 -32.85 -0.24 46.42
N CYS A 572 -31.90 -1.07 45.96
CA CYS A 572 -31.95 -2.52 46.14
C CYS A 572 -31.99 -2.90 47.61
N LEU A 573 -31.11 -2.32 48.43
CA LEU A 573 -31.05 -2.59 49.87
C LEU A 573 -32.30 -2.15 50.62
N ILE A 574 -32.86 -0.97 50.30
CA ILE A 574 -34.07 -0.46 50.96
C ILE A 574 -35.31 -1.30 50.62
N ASN A 575 -35.40 -1.74 49.35
CA ASN A 575 -36.59 -2.45 48.88
C ASN A 575 -36.45 -3.99 48.93
N GLY A 576 -35.29 -4.51 49.34
CA GLY A 576 -35.02 -5.94 49.38
C GLY A 576 -35.05 -6.58 48.00
N ILE A 577 -34.60 -5.82 46.96
CA ILE A 577 -34.49 -6.28 45.57
C ILE A 577 -33.04 -6.67 45.30
N GLU A 578 -32.82 -7.76 44.58
CA GLU A 578 -31.49 -8.18 44.16
C GLU A 578 -30.98 -7.23 43.07
N PRO A 579 -29.72 -6.74 43.14
CA PRO A 579 -29.12 -5.95 42.10
C PRO A 579 -29.06 -6.69 40.76
N ALA A 580 -29.04 -5.96 39.65
CA ALA A 580 -28.91 -6.53 38.31
C ALA A 580 -27.54 -7.24 38.09
N ASN A 581 -26.49 -6.76 38.76
CA ASN A 581 -25.18 -7.37 38.84
C ASN A 581 -24.78 -7.62 40.31
N PRO A 582 -25.23 -8.73 40.95
CA PRO A 582 -24.95 -9.01 42.35
C PRO A 582 -23.47 -9.13 42.69
N GLU A 583 -22.67 -9.70 41.79
CA GLU A 583 -21.22 -9.86 41.97
C GLU A 583 -20.50 -8.51 41.92
N GLY A 584 -20.92 -7.60 41.03
CA GLY A 584 -20.44 -6.22 41.01
C GLY A 584 -20.88 -5.38 42.20
N ALA A 585 -22.01 -5.73 42.79
CA ALA A 585 -22.56 -5.06 43.97
C ALA A 585 -21.89 -5.47 45.29
N ASP A 586 -21.33 -6.69 45.40
CA ASP A 586 -20.54 -7.18 46.53
C ASP A 586 -19.09 -6.64 46.45
N CYS A 587 -18.92 -5.36 46.69
CA CYS A 587 -17.64 -4.66 46.54
C CYS A 587 -16.61 -5.00 47.61
N TYR A 588 -17.04 -5.55 48.74
CA TYR A 588 -16.20 -6.10 49.80
C TYR A 588 -15.80 -7.56 49.56
N VAL A 589 -16.42 -8.21 48.56
CA VAL A 589 -16.19 -9.61 48.19
C VAL A 589 -16.33 -10.55 49.39
N ASP A 590 -17.30 -10.27 50.27
CA ASP A 590 -17.58 -11.05 51.50
C ASP A 590 -18.80 -11.99 51.34
N GLY A 591 -19.44 -12.00 50.18
CA GLY A 591 -20.61 -12.79 49.83
C GLY A 591 -21.92 -12.18 50.40
N ARG A 592 -21.91 -10.92 50.78
CA ARG A 592 -23.08 -10.21 51.30
C ARG A 592 -23.18 -8.83 50.68
N ILE A 593 -24.34 -8.49 50.21
CA ILE A 593 -24.61 -7.15 49.68
C ILE A 593 -25.28 -6.34 50.78
N ASN A 594 -24.60 -5.31 51.28
CA ASN A 594 -25.05 -4.51 52.44
C ASN A 594 -24.56 -3.03 52.34
N ILE A 595 -24.73 -2.25 53.39
CA ILE A 595 -24.37 -0.82 53.41
C ILE A 595 -22.86 -0.57 53.31
N GLU A 596 -22.02 -1.56 53.62
CA GLU A 596 -20.58 -1.45 53.49
C GLU A 596 -20.18 -1.41 52.03
N ASP A 597 -20.89 -2.14 51.14
CA ASP A 597 -20.68 -2.14 49.69
C ASP A 597 -21.03 -0.78 49.08
N VAL A 598 -22.09 -0.12 49.56
CA VAL A 598 -22.41 1.26 49.11
C VAL A 598 -21.21 2.20 49.33
N THR A 599 -20.54 2.04 50.48
CA THR A 599 -19.36 2.84 50.80
C THR A 599 -18.22 2.53 49.84
N GLN A 600 -18.05 1.28 49.42
CA GLN A 600 -17.01 0.87 48.47
C GLN A 600 -17.33 1.32 47.06
N VAL A 601 -18.57 1.23 46.59
CA VAL A 601 -18.96 1.80 45.27
C VAL A 601 -18.61 3.28 45.21
N ILE A 602 -18.90 4.03 46.27
CA ILE A 602 -18.52 5.45 46.36
C ILE A 602 -17.00 5.63 46.31
N ASN A 603 -16.23 4.82 47.03
CA ASN A 603 -14.77 4.88 47.02
C ASN A 603 -14.20 4.55 45.65
N ILE A 604 -14.72 3.52 44.99
CA ILE A 604 -14.31 3.12 43.61
C ILE A 604 -14.59 4.28 42.66
N MET A 605 -15.79 4.87 42.72
CA MET A 605 -16.18 5.98 41.85
C MET A 605 -15.26 7.20 41.97
N PHE A 606 -14.80 7.53 43.18
CA PHE A 606 -13.92 8.69 43.40
C PHE A 606 -12.43 8.42 43.21
N ASN A 607 -12.01 7.15 43.15
CA ASN A 607 -10.62 6.76 42.92
C ASN A 607 -10.36 6.18 41.51
N ALA A 608 -11.36 6.16 40.66
CA ALA A 608 -11.21 5.86 39.23
C ALA A 608 -10.67 7.13 38.53
N ASP A 609 -9.31 7.22 38.40
CA ASP A 609 -8.62 8.20 37.56
C ASP A 609 -8.43 7.64 36.14
#